data_a633927e9c3b053ec86b992c076e2881
#
_entry.id   a633927e9c3b053ec86b992c076e2881
#
_cell.length_a   1.000
_cell.length_b   1.000
_cell.length_c   1.000
_cell.angle_alpha   90.00
_cell.angle_beta   90.00
_cell.angle_gamma   90.00
#
_symmetry.space_group_name_H-M   'P 1'
#
loop_
_entity.id
_entity.type
_entity.pdbx_description
1 polymer ?
#
loop_
_entity_poly.entity_id
_entity_poly.type
_entity_poly.pdbx_seq_one_letter_code
_entity_poly.pdbx_strand_id
1 'polypeptide(L)'
;MTRLKILVAGLFATLLFAATSKAQELPRNEVSVQGTGFFTKDSDNNGVTQHTTDSGGFLVSYRNRFSRLFGADLSYGYTRSTQQNLTSVGAFNVQSNIHQATAALVAHAPGRVLGFRPFALAGAGALTFSPTNNFGGIALGADTQAKAAFVYGGGGDYDINDHFALRLEYRGLVYKRPDLGFGLFNSDAITHTAQPSAGFVIRF
;
A
#
# COMPACT_ATOMS: atom_id res chain seq x y z
N MET A 1 0.22 2.07 33.16
CA MET A 1 -0.56 2.21 31.90
C MET A 1 -1.23 3.58 31.72
N THR A 2 -1.61 4.27 32.78
CA THR A 2 -2.30 5.58 32.73
C THR A 2 -1.42 6.73 32.23
N ARG A 3 -0.14 6.76 32.61
CA ARG A 3 0.80 7.84 32.25
C ARG A 3 1.14 7.88 30.73
N LEU A 4 1.18 6.72 30.09
CA LEU A 4 1.42 6.63 28.62
C LEU A 4 0.22 7.15 27.82
N LYS A 5 -1.00 6.90 28.29
CA LYS A 5 -2.24 7.41 27.67
C LYS A 5 -2.33 8.94 27.75
N ILE A 6 -1.87 9.54 28.86
CA ILE A 6 -1.85 11.01 29.05
C ILE A 6 -0.79 11.65 28.15
N LEU A 7 0.39 11.03 27.98
CA LEU A 7 1.45 11.51 27.08
C LEU A 7 1.02 11.48 25.61
N VAL A 8 0.34 10.41 25.16
CA VAL A 8 -0.18 10.29 23.80
C VAL A 8 -1.30 11.29 23.55
N ALA A 9 -2.22 11.48 24.51
CA ALA A 9 -3.29 12.49 24.41
C ALA A 9 -2.74 13.92 24.42
N GLY A 10 -1.70 14.20 25.21
CA GLY A 10 -1.02 15.50 25.25
C GLY A 10 -0.29 15.82 23.93
N LEU A 11 0.36 14.83 23.33
CA LEU A 11 1.02 14.97 22.02
C LEU A 11 0.01 15.20 20.88
N PHE A 12 -1.16 14.56 20.96
CA PHE A 12 -2.26 14.77 20.01
C PHE A 12 -2.90 16.15 20.15
N ALA A 13 -3.04 16.65 21.37
CA ALA A 13 -3.58 17.97 21.63
C ALA A 13 -2.64 19.11 21.18
N THR A 14 -1.32 18.95 21.36
CA THR A 14 -0.33 19.94 20.89
C THR A 14 -0.23 20.00 19.38
N LEU A 15 -0.43 18.89 18.66
CA LEU A 15 -0.50 18.85 17.19
C LEU A 15 -1.75 19.57 16.64
N LEU A 16 -2.85 19.58 17.38
CA LEU A 16 -4.08 20.28 16.98
C LEU A 16 -4.00 21.81 17.13
N PHE A 17 -3.19 22.33 18.06
CA PHE A 17 -3.06 23.79 18.30
C PHE A 17 -2.05 24.48 17.37
N ALA A 18 -1.17 23.76 16.67
CA ALA A 18 -0.21 24.34 15.71
C ALA A 18 -0.85 24.81 14.38
N ALA A 19 -2.16 24.68 14.20
CA ALA A 19 -2.86 24.83 12.92
C ALA A 19 -3.30 26.26 12.56
N THR A 20 -2.86 27.32 13.29
CA THR A 20 -3.39 28.68 13.09
C THR A 20 -2.47 29.68 12.36
N SER A 21 -1.41 29.28 11.72
CA SER A 21 -0.60 30.19 10.90
C SER A 21 -1.08 30.22 9.46
N LYS A 22 -1.48 31.41 8.96
CA LYS A 22 -1.81 31.66 7.55
C LYS A 22 -0.58 31.46 6.68
N ALA A 23 -0.48 30.33 6.02
CA ALA A 23 0.46 30.09 4.95
C ALA A 23 -0.35 29.80 3.67
N GLN A 24 0.20 30.18 2.53
CA GLN A 24 -0.32 29.99 1.18
C GLN A 24 -1.17 28.71 1.06
N GLU A 25 -2.46 28.87 0.72
CA GLU A 25 -3.36 27.74 0.58
C GLU A 25 -2.93 26.93 -0.63
N LEU A 26 -2.23 25.83 -0.38
CA LEU A 26 -2.00 24.82 -1.41
C LEU A 26 -3.33 24.26 -1.88
N PRO A 27 -3.46 23.90 -3.18
CA PRO A 27 -4.64 23.22 -3.69
C PRO A 27 -5.02 22.04 -2.77
N ARG A 28 -6.34 21.93 -2.49
CA ARG A 28 -6.83 20.94 -1.51
C ARG A 28 -6.93 19.55 -2.09
N ASN A 29 -7.05 19.45 -3.39
CA ASN A 29 -7.23 18.18 -4.10
C ASN A 29 -5.99 17.84 -4.88
N GLU A 30 -5.62 16.58 -4.85
CA GLU A 30 -4.53 16.07 -5.67
C GLU A 30 -4.84 14.67 -6.21
N VAL A 31 -4.42 14.43 -7.44
CA VAL A 31 -4.44 13.12 -8.07
C VAL A 31 -3.00 12.73 -8.34
N SER A 32 -2.64 11.48 -8.03
CA SER A 32 -1.33 10.94 -8.38
C SER A 32 -1.43 9.70 -9.24
N VAL A 33 -0.45 9.55 -10.14
CA VAL A 33 -0.23 8.33 -10.92
C VAL A 33 1.22 7.89 -10.71
N GLN A 34 1.39 6.67 -10.22
CA GLN A 34 2.69 6.16 -9.79
C GLN A 34 2.95 4.76 -10.37
N GLY A 35 4.18 4.50 -10.79
CA GLY A 35 4.68 3.15 -10.99
C GLY A 35 5.03 2.55 -9.61
N THR A 36 4.74 1.27 -9.41
CA THR A 36 4.97 0.60 -8.12
C THR A 36 5.63 -0.75 -8.28
N GLY A 37 6.52 -1.09 -7.35
CA GLY A 37 7.00 -2.44 -7.10
C GLY A 37 6.14 -3.11 -6.03
N PHE A 38 6.07 -4.43 -6.05
CA PHE A 38 5.29 -5.22 -5.10
C PHE A 38 6.17 -6.39 -4.62
N PHE A 39 6.66 -6.27 -3.38
CA PHE A 39 7.62 -7.20 -2.76
C PHE A 39 6.96 -7.87 -1.58
N THR A 40 6.66 -9.16 -1.69
CA THR A 40 6.07 -9.92 -0.60
C THR A 40 7.16 -10.76 0.07
N LYS A 41 7.19 -10.76 1.41
CA LYS A 41 8.15 -11.54 2.18
C LYS A 41 7.95 -13.03 1.92
N ASP A 42 9.05 -13.73 1.60
CA ASP A 42 9.08 -15.19 1.49
C ASP A 42 8.66 -15.84 2.81
N SER A 43 7.99 -16.97 2.72
CA SER A 43 7.55 -17.71 3.89
C SER A 43 7.90 -19.18 3.71
N ASP A 44 8.75 -19.67 4.59
CA ASP A 44 9.05 -21.09 4.73
C ASP A 44 8.03 -21.73 5.68
N ASN A 45 7.27 -22.69 5.18
CA ASN A 45 6.40 -23.51 6.02
C ASN A 45 6.46 -24.97 5.55
N ASN A 46 6.81 -25.89 6.46
CA ASN A 46 6.85 -27.34 6.24
C ASN A 46 7.66 -27.82 5.02
N GLY A 47 8.83 -27.21 4.75
CA GLY A 47 9.71 -27.67 3.67
C GLY A 47 9.30 -27.24 2.25
N VAL A 48 8.34 -26.34 2.12
CA VAL A 48 7.98 -25.67 0.86
C VAL A 48 8.41 -24.21 0.94
N THR A 49 9.45 -23.86 0.21
CA THR A 49 9.89 -22.47 0.05
C THR A 49 9.06 -21.82 -1.05
N GLN A 50 8.22 -20.88 -0.69
CA GLN A 50 7.47 -20.06 -1.65
C GLN A 50 8.25 -18.77 -1.90
N HIS A 51 8.82 -18.65 -3.09
CA HIS A 51 9.39 -17.41 -3.60
C HIS A 51 8.32 -16.62 -4.33
N THR A 52 8.03 -15.43 -3.84
CA THR A 52 7.16 -14.49 -4.57
C THR A 52 8.05 -13.66 -5.48
N THR A 53 7.78 -13.72 -6.79
CA THR A 53 8.53 -12.94 -7.78
C THR A 53 8.22 -11.45 -7.59
N ASP A 54 9.23 -10.62 -7.65
CA ASP A 54 9.11 -9.17 -7.68
C ASP A 54 8.19 -8.76 -8.83
N SER A 55 7.17 -7.99 -8.50
CA SER A 55 6.11 -7.65 -9.45
C SER A 55 6.01 -6.15 -9.62
N GLY A 56 5.77 -5.71 -10.84
CA GLY A 56 5.52 -4.31 -11.16
C GLY A 56 4.03 -4.04 -11.37
N GLY A 57 3.63 -2.81 -11.12
CA GLY A 57 2.27 -2.36 -11.28
C GLY A 57 2.13 -0.86 -11.35
N PHE A 58 0.91 -0.37 -11.21
CA PHE A 58 0.62 1.04 -11.07
C PHE A 58 -0.30 1.31 -9.89
N LEU A 59 -0.23 2.54 -9.38
CA LEU A 59 -1.05 3.04 -8.29
C LEU A 59 -1.59 4.41 -8.69
N VAL A 60 -2.90 4.58 -8.65
CA VAL A 60 -3.58 5.87 -8.82
C VAL A 60 -4.19 6.25 -7.49
N SER A 61 -4.00 7.48 -7.03
CA SER A 61 -4.65 7.95 -5.82
C SER A 61 -5.26 9.33 -5.98
N TYR A 62 -6.37 9.53 -5.27
CA TYR A 62 -6.98 10.82 -5.05
C TYR A 62 -6.82 11.18 -3.58
N ARG A 63 -6.23 12.34 -3.29
CA ARG A 63 -6.03 12.84 -1.94
C ARG A 63 -6.71 14.19 -1.76
N ASN A 64 -7.52 14.30 -0.74
CA ASN A 64 -8.11 15.57 -0.31
C ASN A 64 -7.47 16.01 1.01
N ARG A 65 -6.98 17.24 1.06
CA ARG A 65 -6.44 17.89 2.26
C ARG A 65 -7.53 18.71 2.92
N PHE A 66 -8.06 18.25 4.02
CA PHE A 66 -9.04 19.00 4.79
C PHE A 66 -8.39 19.95 5.82
N SER A 67 -7.08 19.75 6.08
CA SER A 67 -6.29 20.67 6.89
C SER A 67 -4.85 20.76 6.38
N ARG A 68 -4.04 21.64 6.96
CA ARG A 68 -2.60 21.74 6.63
C ARG A 68 -1.81 20.49 6.98
N LEU A 69 -2.23 19.81 8.03
CA LEU A 69 -1.54 18.63 8.57
C LEU A 69 -2.22 17.33 8.15
N PHE A 70 -3.51 17.34 7.80
CA PHE A 70 -4.27 16.12 7.60
C PHE A 70 -5.01 16.11 6.26
N GLY A 71 -5.11 14.93 5.69
CA GLY A 71 -5.86 14.64 4.49
C GLY A 71 -6.41 13.21 4.51
N ALA A 72 -7.24 12.90 3.53
CA ALA A 72 -7.72 11.56 3.22
C ALA A 72 -7.24 11.16 1.84
N ASP A 73 -6.82 9.92 1.69
CA ASP A 73 -6.31 9.32 0.45
C ASP A 73 -7.18 8.13 0.07
N LEU A 74 -7.67 8.12 -1.15
CA LEU A 74 -8.33 6.98 -1.78
C LEU A 74 -7.44 6.50 -2.91
N SER A 75 -7.09 5.24 -2.93
CA SER A 75 -6.19 4.73 -3.95
C SER A 75 -6.63 3.40 -4.53
N TYR A 76 -6.33 3.23 -5.82
CA TYR A 76 -6.49 2.00 -6.56
C TYR A 76 -5.17 1.60 -7.17
N GLY A 77 -4.78 0.35 -6.97
CA GLY A 77 -3.56 -0.25 -7.53
C GLY A 77 -3.87 -1.50 -8.32
N TYR A 78 -3.06 -1.74 -9.32
CA TYR A 78 -3.05 -2.99 -10.08
C TYR A 78 -1.63 -3.50 -10.19
N THR A 79 -1.44 -4.76 -9.86
CA THR A 79 -0.16 -5.43 -9.93
C THR A 79 -0.35 -6.82 -10.51
N ARG A 80 0.52 -7.23 -11.42
CA ARG A 80 0.56 -8.58 -11.95
C ARG A 80 1.68 -9.34 -11.27
N SER A 81 1.32 -10.35 -10.47
CA SER A 81 2.27 -11.18 -9.74
C SER A 81 2.34 -12.58 -10.33
N THR A 82 3.55 -13.11 -10.45
CA THR A 82 3.80 -14.51 -10.81
C THR A 82 4.39 -15.21 -9.60
N GLN A 83 3.69 -16.20 -9.05
CA GLN A 83 4.19 -17.03 -7.96
C GLN A 83 4.82 -18.28 -8.53
N GLN A 84 6.08 -18.52 -8.21
CA GLN A 84 6.78 -19.76 -8.51
C GLN A 84 6.70 -20.68 -7.30
N ASN A 85 5.96 -21.78 -7.41
CA ASN A 85 5.88 -22.80 -6.40
C ASN A 85 6.81 -23.95 -6.80
N LEU A 86 7.91 -24.12 -6.07
CA LEU A 86 8.82 -25.27 -6.19
C LEU A 86 8.33 -26.38 -5.27
N THR A 87 7.85 -27.45 -5.87
CA THR A 87 7.50 -28.68 -5.15
C THR A 87 8.44 -29.81 -5.57
N SER A 88 8.53 -30.88 -4.78
CA SER A 88 9.32 -32.07 -5.09
C SER A 88 8.90 -32.78 -6.40
N VAL A 89 7.77 -32.40 -6.99
CA VAL A 89 7.19 -33.00 -8.22
C VAL A 89 7.33 -32.07 -9.44
N GLY A 90 7.79 -30.84 -9.24
CA GLY A 90 7.99 -29.87 -10.33
C GLY A 90 7.73 -28.42 -9.94
N ALA A 91 8.12 -27.49 -10.81
CA ALA A 91 7.88 -26.07 -10.66
C ALA A 91 6.55 -25.69 -11.35
N PHE A 92 5.64 -25.09 -10.59
CA PHE A 92 4.36 -24.57 -11.09
C PHE A 92 4.33 -23.05 -10.96
N ASN A 93 4.09 -22.36 -12.07
CA ASN A 93 3.94 -20.90 -12.09
C ASN A 93 2.45 -20.54 -12.07
N VAL A 94 2.01 -19.89 -11.02
CA VAL A 94 0.64 -19.32 -10.92
C VAL A 94 0.74 -17.82 -11.11
N GLN A 95 0.13 -17.31 -12.17
CA GLN A 95 0.03 -15.91 -12.45
C GLN A 95 -1.28 -15.36 -11.84
N SER A 96 -1.20 -14.30 -11.05
CA SER A 96 -2.36 -13.68 -10.43
C SER A 96 -2.36 -12.18 -10.69
N ASN A 97 -3.52 -11.65 -11.06
CA ASN A 97 -3.77 -10.22 -11.09
C ASN A 97 -4.24 -9.79 -9.70
N ILE A 98 -3.57 -8.78 -9.14
CA ILE A 98 -3.90 -8.23 -7.83
C ILE A 98 -4.47 -6.84 -8.02
N HIS A 99 -5.73 -6.66 -7.63
CA HIS A 99 -6.41 -5.38 -7.56
C HIS A 99 -6.44 -4.92 -6.11
N GLN A 100 -6.02 -3.71 -5.87
CA GLN A 100 -5.94 -3.09 -4.55
C GLN A 100 -6.85 -1.86 -4.51
N ALA A 101 -7.70 -1.77 -3.52
CA ALA A 101 -8.48 -0.57 -3.22
C ALA A 101 -8.25 -0.21 -1.75
N THR A 102 -7.74 1.00 -1.45
CA THR A 102 -7.43 1.42 -0.08
C THR A 102 -7.92 2.83 0.21
N ALA A 103 -8.28 3.06 1.47
CA ALA A 103 -8.58 4.38 2.04
C ALA A 103 -7.67 4.61 3.24
N ALA A 104 -7.03 5.78 3.32
CA ALA A 104 -6.09 6.11 4.38
C ALA A 104 -6.23 7.55 4.84
N LEU A 105 -5.92 7.78 6.10
CA LEU A 105 -5.63 9.11 6.63
C LEU A 105 -4.17 9.44 6.36
N VAL A 106 -3.92 10.69 5.98
CA VAL A 106 -2.58 11.19 5.66
C VAL A 106 -2.23 12.32 6.61
N ALA A 107 -1.08 12.23 7.24
CA ALA A 107 -0.49 13.29 8.04
C ALA A 107 0.70 13.91 7.29
N HIS A 108 0.64 15.22 7.05
CA HIS A 108 1.70 15.98 6.38
C HIS A 108 2.58 16.67 7.40
N ALA A 109 3.89 16.60 7.25
CA ALA A 109 4.81 17.37 8.08
C ALA A 109 4.72 18.88 7.75
N PRO A 110 4.86 19.77 8.76
CA PRO A 110 4.76 21.22 8.56
C PRO A 110 6.04 21.83 8.01
N GLY A 111 6.75 21.18 7.11
CA GLY A 111 8.02 21.65 6.59
C GLY A 111 8.50 20.83 5.40
N ARG A 112 9.70 21.19 4.92
CA ARG A 112 10.40 20.48 3.86
C ARG A 112 11.69 19.88 4.40
N VAL A 113 12.00 18.67 3.98
CA VAL A 113 13.26 17.99 4.26
C VAL A 113 13.91 17.67 2.91
N LEU A 114 15.08 18.24 2.65
CA LEU A 114 15.81 18.10 1.36
C LEU A 114 14.95 18.47 0.14
N GLY A 115 14.06 19.47 0.26
CA GLY A 115 13.14 19.88 -0.80
C GLY A 115 11.84 19.10 -0.89
N PHE A 116 11.74 17.94 -0.24
CA PHE A 116 10.54 17.12 -0.17
C PHE A 116 9.61 17.59 0.96
N ARG A 117 8.30 17.49 0.74
CA ARG A 117 7.27 17.61 1.78
C ARG A 117 6.92 16.24 2.31
N PRO A 118 7.38 15.85 3.50
CA PRO A 118 7.14 14.51 4.03
C PRO A 118 5.68 14.32 4.43
N PHE A 119 5.22 13.09 4.30
CA PHE A 119 3.93 12.66 4.81
C PHE A 119 3.99 11.22 5.31
N ALA A 120 3.06 10.87 6.19
CA ALA A 120 2.80 9.51 6.63
C ALA A 120 1.33 9.18 6.39
N LEU A 121 1.01 7.92 6.18
CA LEU A 121 -0.36 7.45 5.98
C LEU A 121 -0.64 6.17 6.74
N ALA A 122 -1.90 6.01 7.15
CA ALA A 122 -2.39 4.77 7.73
C ALA A 122 -3.88 4.60 7.41
N GLY A 123 -4.29 3.38 7.12
CA GLY A 123 -5.67 3.10 6.73
C GLY A 123 -5.96 1.63 6.51
N ALA A 124 -7.00 1.36 5.75
CA ALA A 124 -7.43 0.02 5.44
C ALA A 124 -7.93 -0.09 3.99
N GLY A 125 -8.04 -1.31 3.51
CA GLY A 125 -8.55 -1.58 2.18
C GLY A 125 -8.77 -3.05 1.92
N ALA A 126 -8.88 -3.40 0.65
CA ALA A 126 -9.05 -4.76 0.19
C ALA A 126 -8.08 -5.05 -0.96
N LEU A 127 -7.57 -6.26 -0.96
CA LEU A 127 -6.79 -6.85 -2.04
C LEU A 127 -7.62 -7.96 -2.66
N THR A 128 -7.86 -7.90 -3.96
CA THR A 128 -8.56 -8.94 -4.72
C THR A 128 -7.56 -9.66 -5.58
N PHE A 129 -7.42 -10.95 -5.37
CA PHE A 129 -6.54 -11.85 -6.09
C PHE A 129 -7.37 -12.59 -7.14
N SER A 130 -7.07 -12.39 -8.42
CA SER A 130 -7.70 -13.05 -9.54
C SER A 130 -6.68 -13.94 -10.27
N PRO A 131 -6.69 -15.25 -10.05
CA PRO A 131 -5.81 -16.16 -10.78
C PRO A 131 -6.09 -16.12 -12.29
N THR A 132 -5.06 -16.02 -13.11
CA THR A 132 -5.20 -16.09 -14.57
C THR A 132 -4.92 -17.51 -15.04
N ASN A 133 -5.88 -18.11 -15.73
CA ASN A 133 -5.80 -19.48 -16.27
C ASN A 133 -4.88 -19.55 -17.50
N ASN A 134 -3.58 -19.41 -17.30
CA ASN A 134 -2.63 -19.61 -18.37
C ASN A 134 -1.52 -20.55 -17.92
N PHE A 135 -1.83 -21.86 -17.81
CA PHE A 135 -0.81 -22.90 -18.04
C PHE A 135 -1.42 -24.30 -18.07
N GLY A 136 -1.25 -25.00 -19.18
CA GLY A 136 -1.11 -26.46 -19.22
C GLY A 136 -2.30 -27.32 -18.76
N GLY A 137 -3.54 -26.91 -18.99
CA GLY A 137 -4.66 -27.86 -19.03
C GLY A 137 -5.21 -28.40 -17.73
N ILE A 138 -4.79 -27.92 -16.55
CA ILE A 138 -5.45 -28.19 -15.29
C ILE A 138 -6.07 -26.89 -14.80
N ALA A 139 -7.32 -26.67 -15.15
CA ALA A 139 -8.17 -25.65 -14.52
C ALA A 139 -8.44 -26.07 -13.07
N LEU A 140 -7.51 -25.80 -12.18
CA LEU A 140 -7.79 -25.78 -10.75
C LEU A 140 -8.67 -24.56 -10.55
N GLY A 141 -9.95 -24.76 -10.27
CA GLY A 141 -10.94 -23.72 -10.00
C GLY A 141 -10.56 -22.87 -8.77
N ALA A 142 -9.52 -22.05 -8.93
CA ALA A 142 -9.12 -21.10 -7.91
C ALA A 142 -10.06 -19.90 -8.01
N ASP A 143 -10.95 -19.75 -7.05
CA ASP A 143 -11.90 -18.66 -6.97
C ASP A 143 -11.18 -17.32 -6.70
N THR A 144 -11.72 -16.25 -7.27
CA THR A 144 -11.29 -14.88 -6.92
C THR A 144 -11.51 -14.62 -5.45
N GLN A 145 -10.45 -14.25 -4.74
CA GLN A 145 -10.51 -14.00 -3.29
C GLN A 145 -10.21 -12.54 -2.96
N ALA A 146 -11.06 -11.95 -2.11
CA ALA A 146 -10.85 -10.64 -1.54
C ALA A 146 -10.38 -10.78 -0.08
N LYS A 147 -9.31 -10.10 0.28
CA LYS A 147 -8.75 -10.05 1.65
C LYS A 147 -8.69 -8.61 2.13
N ALA A 148 -9.19 -8.38 3.35
CA ALA A 148 -9.02 -7.10 4.00
C ALA A 148 -7.54 -6.87 4.34
N ALA A 149 -7.07 -5.64 4.15
CA ALA A 149 -5.69 -5.24 4.40
C ALA A 149 -5.63 -3.98 5.25
N PHE A 150 -4.69 -3.95 6.18
CA PHE A 150 -4.24 -2.72 6.81
C PHE A 150 -3.13 -2.12 5.95
N VAL A 151 -3.20 -0.82 5.66
CA VAL A 151 -2.17 -0.09 4.93
C VAL A 151 -1.53 0.95 5.83
N TYR A 152 -0.22 1.05 5.78
CA TYR A 152 0.55 2.11 6.41
C TYR A 152 1.72 2.50 5.51
N GLY A 153 2.25 3.68 5.70
CA GLY A 153 3.38 4.09 4.90
C GLY A 153 3.74 5.55 5.07
N GLY A 154 4.52 6.03 4.13
CA GLY A 154 4.93 7.41 4.10
C GLY A 154 5.73 7.70 2.85
N GLY A 155 5.99 8.97 2.65
CA GLY A 155 6.70 9.42 1.46
C GLY A 155 7.00 10.90 1.50
N GLY A 156 7.32 11.43 0.35
CA GLY A 156 7.55 12.84 0.17
C GLY A 156 7.20 13.31 -1.24
N ASP A 157 6.69 14.54 -1.30
CA ASP A 157 6.39 15.23 -2.55
C ASP A 157 7.48 16.28 -2.81
N TYR A 158 8.13 16.20 -3.96
CA TYR A 158 9.03 17.23 -4.48
C TYR A 158 8.27 18.15 -5.42
N ASP A 159 8.04 19.40 -5.02
CA ASP A 159 7.28 20.36 -5.82
C ASP A 159 8.07 20.86 -7.00
N ILE A 160 7.55 20.65 -8.21
CA ILE A 160 8.04 21.26 -9.44
C ILE A 160 7.46 22.68 -9.57
N ASN A 161 6.15 22.78 -9.29
CA ASN A 161 5.41 24.04 -9.20
C ASN A 161 4.16 23.83 -8.30
N ASP A 162 3.28 24.83 -8.21
CA ASP A 162 2.10 24.76 -7.34
C ASP A 162 1.12 23.65 -7.74
N HIS A 163 1.08 23.26 -9.03
CA HIS A 163 0.16 22.26 -9.57
C HIS A 163 0.79 20.89 -9.79
N PHE A 164 2.13 20.80 -9.92
CA PHE A 164 2.83 19.56 -10.24
C PHE A 164 3.90 19.22 -9.22
N ALA A 165 3.95 17.96 -8.81
CA ALA A 165 5.02 17.43 -7.98
C ALA A 165 5.41 16.01 -8.40
N LEU A 166 6.62 15.60 -8.00
CA LEU A 166 7.06 14.21 -7.99
C LEU A 166 6.79 13.63 -6.62
N ARG A 167 6.25 12.42 -6.57
CA ARG A 167 6.02 11.68 -5.33
C ARG A 167 6.90 10.45 -5.27
N LEU A 168 7.57 10.27 -4.15
CA LEU A 168 8.17 9.01 -3.73
C LEU A 168 7.41 8.52 -2.50
N GLU A 169 6.90 7.29 -2.56
CA GLU A 169 6.06 6.75 -1.51
C GLU A 169 6.40 5.28 -1.25
N TYR A 170 6.33 4.88 0.01
CA TYR A 170 6.38 3.50 0.45
C TYR A 170 5.09 3.16 1.17
N ARG A 171 4.46 2.03 0.80
CA ARG A 171 3.31 1.45 1.50
C ARG A 171 3.66 0.06 2.00
N GLY A 172 3.31 -0.23 3.25
CA GLY A 172 3.27 -1.56 3.81
C GLY A 172 1.83 -2.05 3.84
N LEU A 173 1.58 -3.22 3.28
CA LEU A 173 0.27 -3.87 3.27
C LEU A 173 0.34 -5.10 4.17
N VAL A 174 -0.53 -5.15 5.17
CA VAL A 174 -0.64 -6.27 6.12
C VAL A 174 -2.00 -6.91 5.95
N TYR A 175 -2.05 -8.17 5.56
CA TYR A 175 -3.29 -8.89 5.27
C TYR A 175 -3.15 -10.39 5.56
N LYS A 176 -4.29 -11.08 5.69
CA LYS A 176 -4.29 -12.54 5.78
C LYS A 176 -4.05 -13.16 4.41
N ARG A 177 -3.20 -14.18 4.36
CA ARG A 177 -2.88 -14.91 3.12
C ARG A 177 -4.14 -15.43 2.44
N PRO A 178 -4.27 -15.34 1.09
CA PRO A 178 -5.37 -15.99 0.38
C PRO A 178 -5.23 -17.52 0.44
N ASP A 179 -6.35 -18.21 0.72
CA ASP A 179 -6.43 -19.66 0.70
C ASP A 179 -6.63 -20.13 -0.74
N LEU A 180 -5.61 -20.70 -1.36
CA LEU A 180 -5.65 -21.15 -2.76
C LEU A 180 -6.41 -22.49 -2.97
N GLY A 181 -7.25 -22.91 -1.99
CA GLY A 181 -8.13 -24.08 -2.14
C GLY A 181 -7.46 -25.44 -1.93
N PHE A 182 -6.18 -25.50 -1.62
CA PHE A 182 -5.47 -26.74 -1.28
C PHE A 182 -5.52 -26.94 0.24
N GLY A 183 -6.44 -27.76 0.73
CA GLY A 183 -6.72 -27.97 2.15
C GLY A 183 -5.55 -28.41 3.04
N LEU A 184 -4.38 -28.69 2.49
CA LEU A 184 -3.12 -28.99 3.20
C LEU A 184 -2.30 -27.74 3.54
N PHE A 185 -2.67 -26.55 3.06
CA PHE A 185 -1.90 -25.29 3.20
C PHE A 185 -2.70 -24.16 3.87
N ASN A 186 -3.75 -24.52 4.62
CA ASN A 186 -4.57 -23.55 5.34
C ASN A 186 -3.75 -22.95 6.49
N SER A 187 -3.04 -21.84 6.23
CA SER A 187 -2.33 -21.09 7.25
C SER A 187 -2.97 -19.72 7.42
N ASP A 188 -3.51 -19.46 8.61
CA ASP A 188 -3.98 -18.12 9.04
C ASP A 188 -2.82 -17.10 9.17
N ALA A 189 -1.75 -17.28 8.41
CA ALA A 189 -0.56 -16.47 8.47
C ALA A 189 -0.82 -15.05 7.96
N ILE A 190 -0.39 -14.07 8.74
CA ILE A 190 -0.38 -12.67 8.34
C ILE A 190 0.81 -12.45 7.40
N THR A 191 0.55 -11.89 6.24
CA THR A 191 1.55 -11.54 5.23
C THR A 191 1.77 -10.03 5.21
N HIS A 192 3.01 -9.64 5.04
CA HIS A 192 3.44 -8.26 4.85
C HIS A 192 4.00 -8.09 3.44
N THR A 193 3.47 -7.10 2.71
CA THR A 193 3.96 -6.71 1.39
C THR A 193 4.48 -5.30 1.42
N ALA A 194 5.69 -5.11 0.90
CA ALA A 194 6.31 -3.82 0.68
C ALA A 194 5.98 -3.31 -0.72
N GLN A 195 5.48 -2.08 -0.82
CA GLN A 195 5.06 -1.45 -2.07
C GLN A 195 5.72 -0.07 -2.22
N PRO A 196 7.00 0.01 -2.64
CA PRO A 196 7.59 1.27 -3.05
C PRO A 196 6.96 1.76 -4.35
N SER A 197 6.78 3.07 -4.48
CA SER A 197 6.22 3.70 -5.66
C SER A 197 6.83 5.07 -5.94
N ALA A 198 6.84 5.45 -7.20
CA ALA A 198 7.27 6.75 -7.68
C ALA A 198 6.37 7.22 -8.81
N GLY A 199 6.09 8.53 -8.87
CA GLY A 199 5.23 9.07 -9.91
C GLY A 199 4.96 10.55 -9.78
N PHE A 200 3.93 10.99 -10.50
CA PHE A 200 3.54 12.39 -10.62
C PHE A 200 2.27 12.67 -9.83
N VAL A 201 2.20 13.90 -9.32
CA VAL A 201 1.05 14.45 -8.60
C VAL A 201 0.58 15.70 -9.34
N ILE A 202 -0.73 15.79 -9.56
CA ILE A 202 -1.42 16.97 -10.08
C ILE A 202 -2.31 17.52 -8.97
N ARG A 203 -2.23 18.81 -8.70
CA ARG A 203 -2.97 19.52 -7.65
C ARG A 203 -3.92 20.55 -8.24
N PHE A 204 -5.13 20.64 -7.68
CA PHE A 204 -6.18 21.56 -8.13
C PHE A 204 -7.15 21.93 -6.99
#